data_21b30818ee77163d15184f586fa2c432
#
_entry.id   21b30818ee77163d15184f586fa2c432
#
_cell.length_a   1.000
_cell.length_b   1.000
_cell.length_c   1.000
_cell.angle_alpha   90.00
_cell.angle_beta   90.00
_cell.angle_gamma   90.00
#
_symmetry.space_group_name_H-M   'P 1'
#
loop_
_entity.id
_entity.type
_entity.pdbx_description
1 polymer ?
#
loop_
_entity_poly.entity_id
_entity_poly.type
_entity_poly.pdbx_seq_one_letter_code
_entity_poly.pdbx_strand_id
1 'polypeptide(L)' 'MYKTLLRLKKMYKYEQWMKMVEQAKERGKITDEEYKQLVAPDEAGEND' A
#
# COMPACT_ATOMS: atom_id res chain seq x y z
N MET A 1 10.24 -0.24 0.92
CA MET A 1 9.01 -0.86 1.44
C MET A 1 7.80 -0.68 0.53
N TYR A 2 7.80 0.36 -0.24
CA TYR A 2 6.66 0.64 -1.11
C TYR A 2 6.37 -0.51 -2.08
N LYS A 3 7.39 -0.97 -2.78
CA LYS A 3 7.19 -2.04 -3.75
C LYS A 3 6.76 -3.34 -3.06
N THR A 4 7.32 -3.60 -1.90
CA THR A 4 6.94 -4.78 -1.15
C THR A 4 5.46 -4.73 -0.80
N LEU A 5 4.98 -3.57 -0.37
CA LEU A 5 3.57 -3.42 -0.01
C LEU A 5 2.68 -3.59 -1.23
N LEU A 6 3.12 -3.14 -2.39
CA LEU A 6 2.35 -3.34 -3.62
C LEU A 6 2.20 -4.83 -3.92
N ARG A 7 3.25 -5.59 -3.69
CA ARG A 7 3.18 -7.02 -3.92
C ARG A 7 2.26 -7.69 -2.91
N LEU A 8 2.36 -7.30 -1.66
CA LEU A 8 1.55 -7.89 -0.62
C LEU A 8 0.06 -7.59 -0.82
N LYS A 9 -0.23 -6.48 -1.48
CA LYS A 9 -1.62 -6.13 -1.74
C LYS A 9 -2.34 -7.25 -2.50
N LYS A 10 -1.63 -7.96 -3.35
CA LYS A 10 -2.24 -9.04 -4.12
C LYS A 10 -2.33 -10.33 -3.31
N MET A 11 -1.52 -10.48 -2.29
CA MET A 11 -1.46 -11.71 -1.53
C MET A 11 -2.36 -11.71 -0.30
N TYR A 12 -2.65 -10.54 0.22
CA TYR A 12 -3.42 -10.41 1.46
C TYR A 12 -4.76 -9.75 1.19
N LYS A 13 -5.67 -9.98 2.11
CA LYS A 13 -6.93 -9.29 2.05
C LYS A 13 -6.72 -7.81 2.29
N TYR A 14 -7.59 -7.00 1.71
CA TYR A 14 -7.43 -5.56 1.77
C TYR A 14 -7.33 -5.07 3.22
N GLU A 15 -8.18 -5.58 4.09
CA GLU A 15 -8.17 -5.13 5.48
C GLU A 15 -6.84 -5.42 6.16
N GLN A 16 -6.32 -6.61 5.97
CA GLN A 16 -5.04 -6.96 6.56
C GLN A 16 -3.92 -6.16 5.94
N TRP A 17 -3.98 -5.99 4.63
CA TRP A 17 -2.95 -5.23 3.93
C TRP A 17 -2.93 -3.78 4.40
N MET A 18 -4.12 -3.19 4.63
CA MET A 18 -4.19 -1.81 5.10
C MET A 18 -3.52 -1.64 6.44
N LYS A 19 -3.68 -2.62 7.32
CA LYS A 19 -3.02 -2.53 8.62
C LYS A 19 -1.50 -2.50 8.45
N MET A 20 -0.98 -3.29 7.53
CA MET A 20 0.46 -3.29 7.28
C MET A 20 0.91 -1.95 6.72
N VAL A 21 0.13 -1.38 5.83
CA VAL A 21 0.46 -0.08 5.25
C VAL A 21 0.49 0.99 6.33
N GLU A 22 -0.50 1.00 7.19
CA GLU A 22 -0.54 2.01 8.25
C GLU A 22 0.63 1.87 9.21
N GLN A 23 0.98 0.64 9.53
CA GLN A 23 2.13 0.42 10.40
C GLN A 23 3.41 0.88 9.74
N ALA A 24 3.55 0.62 8.45
CA ALA A 24 4.74 1.05 7.74
C ALA A 24 4.85 2.57 7.74
N LYS A 25 3.72 3.25 7.57
CA LYS A 25 3.73 4.71 7.60
C LYS A 25 4.13 5.22 8.98
N GLU A 26 3.56 4.62 10.02
CA GLU A 26 3.85 5.04 11.38
C GLU A 26 5.32 4.87 11.71
N ARG A 27 5.91 3.82 11.21
CA ARG A 27 7.31 3.53 11.49
C ARG A 27 8.26 4.30 10.59
N GLY A 28 7.72 5.08 9.67
CA GLY A 28 8.57 5.85 8.76
C GLY A 28 9.15 5.03 7.63
N LYS A 29 8.58 3.89 7.36
CA LYS A 29 9.06 3.06 6.27
C LYS A 29 8.55 3.54 4.92
N ILE A 30 7.45 4.25 4.91
CA ILE A 30 6.93 4.88 3.71
C ILE A 30 6.52 6.30 4.04
N THR A 31 6.45 7.13 3.00
CA THR A 31 6.07 8.52 3.17
C THR A 31 4.57 8.70 3.03
N ASP A 32 4.09 9.91 3.35
CA ASP A 32 2.69 10.23 3.16
C ASP A 32 2.27 10.05 1.71
N GLU A 33 3.13 10.45 0.80
CA GLU A 33 2.82 10.31 -0.62
C GLU A 33 2.72 8.86 -1.03
N GLU A 34 3.64 8.06 -0.53
CA GLU A 34 3.58 6.63 -0.84
C GLU A 34 2.33 6.01 -0.25
N TYR A 35 1.99 6.43 0.96
CA TYR A 35 0.77 5.93 1.58
C TYR A 35 -0.46 6.27 0.73
N LYS A 36 -0.54 7.50 0.27
CA LYS A 36 -1.67 7.89 -0.54
C LYS A 36 -1.76 7.09 -1.83
N GLN A 37 -0.62 6.83 -2.44
CA GLN A 37 -0.62 6.06 -3.67
C GLN A 37 -1.03 4.61 -3.43
N LEU A 38 -0.60 4.07 -2.31
CA LEU A 38 -0.94 2.69 -1.99
C LEU A 38 -2.42 2.49 -1.77
N VAL A 39 -3.05 3.42 -1.08
CA VAL A 39 -4.47 3.29 -0.74
C VAL A 39 -5.39 3.93 -1.76
N ALA A 40 -4.83 4.60 -2.74
CA ALA A 40 -5.66 5.25 -3.75
C ALA A 40 -6.38 4.22 -4.60
N PRO A 41 -7.54 4.59 -5.15
CA PRO A 41 -8.25 3.68 -6.05
C PRO A 41 -7.37 3.30 -7.23
N ASP A 42 -7.52 2.07 -7.64
CA ASP A 42 -6.66 1.52 -8.66
C ASP A 42 -7.23 1.69 -10.06
N GLU A 43 -7.95 2.71 -10.25
CA GLU A 43 -8.63 2.90 -11.53
C GLU A 43 -7.65 3.22 -12.64
N ALA A 44 -6.59 3.87 -12.30
CA ALA A 44 -5.60 4.22 -13.31
C ALA A 44 -4.76 3.02 -13.68
N GLY A 45 -4.86 2.20 -12.96
CA GLY A 45 -4.07 1.18 -13.22
C GLY A 45 -4.16 0.12 -14.02
N GLU A 46 -4.18 0.38 -13.82
CA GLU A 46 -3.80 -0.33 -14.11
C GLU A 46 -3.78 -0.98 -14.75
N ASN A 47 -3.91 -1.19 -15.02
CA ASN A 47 -3.82 -1.74 -15.63
C ASN A 47 -3.22 -2.22 -15.96
N ASP A 48 -2.96 -2.48 -15.88
CA ASP A 48 -2.43 -2.89 -16.20
C ASP A 48 -2.23 -3.28 -16.29
#